data_02e1f1f818af145798af5791588fdb3a
#
_entry.id   02e1f1f818af145798af5791588fdb3a
#
_cell.length_a   1.000
_cell.length_b   1.000
_cell.length_c   1.000
_cell.angle_alpha   90.00
_cell.angle_beta   90.00
_cell.angle_gamma   90.00
#
_symmetry.space_group_name_H-M   'P 1'
#
loop_
_entity.id
_entity.type
_entity.pdbx_description
1 polymer ?
#
loop_
_entity_poly.entity_id
_entity_poly.type
_entity_poly.pdbx_seq_one_letter_code
_entity_poly.pdbx_strand_id
1 'polypeptide(L)'
;MMKMAANKNLTKKELQICLLLTLALCALAAVPLFVTPADWRYKASLAAVQFVLLLPVVYCSRSVLQSGRKTLFGGVPAMEGLVFVCCVAGIISSVIVSVNAVHGFISSAAAGFAPLAVLVFTVLVNCYFKQNRLNFNAAEADDGITADKTAAFVLPAVFALALAAALSWWFYGLGAAVSWQVLSSVLMAAGAGAFMLGNTLPYYFALQNAQNKNYLFENKKTLNSSRKISMAVFDESFAAGSGVEITDIITAAVSEAQLLALAASVAETAGHPLREVLKNAAAGLNLPACSGVVMLRGGIAAQCSRKNIRMGTLAFVRTVADVPAAFAKYEAELQKQGKTAYYLTCGRNLQGIIAVGEKVNTNLAPALQSLQKLGVRTVMFSSGAKHRAEYIGSKAGFDKTVAELSVEHQKELAETFCRTGEFVAVIKRCDDGTALRADIYSPGAVKEGSVVFKDGKVENLAEAIKLSGRLQKMCRQNEKAALWAGVLWAFGAACGWLLLFKTLLPGVVLAAMLAIQAAAIWLNSRRLLR
;
A
#
# COMPACT_ATOMS: atom_id res chain seq x y z
N MET A 1 -6.31 35.95 6.94
CA MET A 1 -4.94 35.43 6.76
C MET A 1 -4.18 35.46 8.09
N MET A 2 -4.36 34.48 8.98
CA MET A 2 -3.51 34.29 10.14
C MET A 2 -2.48 33.22 9.79
N LYS A 3 -1.20 33.62 9.71
CA LYS A 3 -0.07 32.71 9.55
C LYS A 3 -0.17 31.61 10.62
N MET A 4 -0.42 30.37 10.21
CA MET A 4 -0.25 29.20 11.06
C MET A 4 1.17 29.26 11.62
N ALA A 5 1.28 29.38 12.94
CA ALA A 5 2.56 29.26 13.63
C ALA A 5 3.21 27.96 13.18
N ALA A 6 4.41 28.06 12.63
CA ALA A 6 5.20 26.96 12.15
C ALA A 6 5.21 25.83 13.19
N ASN A 7 4.57 24.73 12.87
CA ASN A 7 4.51 23.55 13.72
C ASN A 7 5.94 23.01 13.79
N LYS A 8 6.64 23.25 14.89
CA LYS A 8 8.01 22.78 15.08
C LYS A 8 7.98 21.25 15.02
N ASN A 9 8.60 20.68 14.01
CA ASN A 9 8.68 19.23 13.85
C ASN A 9 9.32 18.61 15.10
N LEU A 10 8.63 17.64 15.70
CA LEU A 10 9.13 16.91 16.86
C LEU A 10 10.37 16.12 16.44
N THR A 11 11.50 16.38 17.07
CA THR A 11 12.76 15.69 16.76
C THR A 11 12.84 14.34 17.48
N LYS A 12 13.63 13.41 16.93
CA LYS A 12 13.91 12.12 17.59
C LYS A 12 14.51 12.31 18.99
N LYS A 13 15.35 13.33 19.17
CA LYS A 13 15.96 13.66 20.46
C LYS A 13 14.92 14.11 21.50
N GLU A 14 14.00 14.99 21.12
CA GLU A 14 12.91 15.43 22.00
C GLU A 14 12.03 14.25 22.43
N LEU A 15 11.71 13.32 21.50
CA LEU A 15 10.95 12.12 21.82
C LEU A 15 11.70 11.21 22.81
N GLN A 16 13.02 11.03 22.65
CA GLN A 16 13.85 10.25 23.57
C GLN A 16 13.89 10.89 24.97
N ILE A 17 14.01 12.19 25.05
CA ILE A 17 13.97 12.92 26.34
C ILE A 17 12.60 12.73 27.01
N CYS A 18 11.50 12.88 26.28
CA CYS A 18 10.16 12.64 26.82
C CYS A 18 9.96 11.20 27.29
N LEU A 19 10.55 10.21 26.60
CA LEU A 19 10.54 8.82 27.04
C LEU A 19 11.23 8.64 28.39
N LEU A 20 12.45 9.19 28.54
CA LEU A 20 13.21 9.10 29.79
C LEU A 20 12.46 9.77 30.94
N LEU A 21 11.90 10.94 30.72
CA LEU A 21 11.08 11.65 31.72
C LEU A 21 9.83 10.85 32.11
N THR A 22 9.16 10.23 31.14
CA THR A 22 7.98 9.39 31.41
C THR A 22 8.35 8.15 32.22
N LEU A 23 9.48 7.48 31.91
CA LEU A 23 9.98 6.35 32.68
C LEU A 23 10.37 6.76 34.11
N ALA A 24 11.04 7.91 34.29
CA ALA A 24 11.35 8.46 35.61
C ALA A 24 10.08 8.76 36.43
N LEU A 25 9.04 9.32 35.80
CA LEU A 25 7.75 9.55 36.44
C LEU A 25 7.07 8.24 36.87
N CYS A 26 7.10 7.19 36.03
CA CYS A 26 6.56 5.89 36.39
C CYS A 26 7.32 5.25 37.56
N ALA A 27 8.64 5.36 37.58
CA ALA A 27 9.46 4.89 38.69
C ALA A 27 9.14 5.61 40.00
N LEU A 28 9.05 6.95 39.96
CA LEU A 28 8.70 7.76 41.15
C LEU A 28 7.26 7.48 41.64
N ALA A 29 6.33 7.21 40.71
CA ALA A 29 4.95 6.86 41.08
C ALA A 29 4.83 5.47 41.71
N ALA A 30 5.82 4.59 41.49
CA ALA A 30 5.86 3.26 42.10
C ALA A 30 6.39 3.31 43.55
N VAL A 31 7.16 4.31 43.94
CA VAL A 31 7.77 4.42 45.29
C VAL A 31 6.73 4.27 46.42
N PRO A 32 5.56 4.92 46.38
CA PRO A 32 4.57 4.78 47.44
C PRO A 32 3.91 3.41 47.59
N LEU A 33 4.13 2.51 46.63
CA LEU A 33 3.65 1.11 46.71
C LEU A 33 4.53 0.24 47.62
N PHE A 34 5.83 0.59 47.72
CA PHE A 34 6.83 -0.18 48.46
C PHE A 34 7.20 0.47 49.77
N VAL A 35 7.15 1.79 49.83
CA VAL A 35 7.52 2.60 51.01
C VAL A 35 6.32 3.48 51.34
N THR A 36 5.70 3.28 52.51
CA THR A 36 4.63 4.17 53.02
C THR A 36 5.27 5.31 53.81
N PRO A 37 5.54 6.46 53.16
CA PRO A 37 6.18 7.56 53.87
C PRO A 37 5.22 8.15 54.91
N ALA A 38 5.63 8.17 56.15
CA ALA A 38 4.86 8.74 57.23
C ALA A 38 4.92 10.28 57.22
N ASP A 39 6.05 10.85 56.77
CA ASP A 39 6.29 12.30 56.79
C ASP A 39 5.59 13.02 55.63
N TRP A 40 4.81 14.05 55.96
CA TRP A 40 4.11 14.89 54.99
C TRP A 40 5.08 15.66 54.06
N ARG A 41 6.27 16.02 54.55
CA ARG A 41 7.29 16.71 53.72
C ARG A 41 7.78 15.85 52.60
N TYR A 42 7.98 14.55 52.84
CA TYR A 42 8.37 13.59 51.81
C TYR A 42 7.29 13.40 50.74
N LYS A 43 6.00 13.29 51.17
CA LYS A 43 4.87 13.19 50.23
C LYS A 43 4.74 14.43 49.34
N ALA A 44 4.89 15.62 49.93
CA ALA A 44 4.83 16.89 49.22
C ALA A 44 6.01 17.04 48.23
N SER A 45 7.24 16.72 48.65
CA SER A 45 8.41 16.77 47.76
C SER A 45 8.31 15.80 46.59
N LEU A 46 7.82 14.57 46.82
CA LEU A 46 7.62 13.59 45.78
C LEU A 46 6.59 14.06 44.74
N ALA A 47 5.48 14.62 45.19
CA ALA A 47 4.45 15.17 44.29
C ALA A 47 4.98 16.37 43.49
N ALA A 48 5.76 17.27 44.13
CA ALA A 48 6.36 18.44 43.48
C ALA A 48 7.35 18.00 42.37
N VAL A 49 8.22 17.02 42.66
CA VAL A 49 9.16 16.48 41.67
C VAL A 49 8.42 15.83 40.48
N GLN A 50 7.38 15.02 40.73
CA GLN A 50 6.57 14.44 39.68
C GLN A 50 5.89 15.50 38.81
N PHE A 51 5.37 16.57 39.43
CA PHE A 51 4.76 17.69 38.70
C PHE A 51 5.77 18.41 37.80
N VAL A 52 6.96 18.74 38.32
CA VAL A 52 8.03 19.40 37.56
C VAL A 52 8.49 18.53 36.38
N LEU A 53 8.64 17.21 36.56
CA LEU A 53 9.02 16.29 35.49
C LEU A 53 7.93 16.14 34.42
N LEU A 54 6.66 16.36 34.77
CA LEU A 54 5.56 16.29 33.81
C LEU A 54 5.53 17.50 32.87
N LEU A 55 5.95 18.70 33.34
CA LEU A 55 5.86 19.94 32.56
C LEU A 55 6.53 19.87 31.16
N PRO A 56 7.77 19.37 31.02
CA PRO A 56 8.39 19.24 29.69
C PRO A 56 7.64 18.31 28.76
N VAL A 57 7.08 17.22 29.28
CA VAL A 57 6.31 16.23 28.49
C VAL A 57 5.03 16.87 27.94
N VAL A 58 4.30 17.61 28.79
CA VAL A 58 3.09 18.35 28.39
C VAL A 58 3.44 19.49 27.42
N TYR A 59 4.55 20.21 27.66
CA TYR A 59 5.00 21.28 26.77
C TYR A 59 5.30 20.77 25.33
N CYS A 60 5.94 19.63 25.20
CA CYS A 60 6.18 19.00 23.89
C CYS A 60 4.87 18.65 23.15
N SER A 61 3.80 18.35 23.88
CA SER A 61 2.49 18.00 23.29
C SER A 61 1.58 19.20 23.00
N ARG A 62 2.05 20.43 23.21
CA ARG A 62 1.25 21.67 23.08
C ARG A 62 0.47 21.80 21.77
N SER A 63 1.03 21.32 20.64
CA SER A 63 0.36 21.37 19.34
C SER A 63 -0.91 20.52 19.31
N VAL A 64 -0.86 19.32 19.90
CA VAL A 64 -2.01 18.43 20.00
C VAL A 64 -3.04 18.97 20.97
N LEU A 65 -2.59 19.51 22.11
CA LEU A 65 -3.49 20.11 23.09
C LEU A 65 -4.23 21.32 22.51
N GLN A 66 -3.54 22.15 21.72
CA GLN A 66 -4.19 23.26 21.00
C GLN A 66 -5.18 22.77 19.94
N SER A 67 -4.85 21.71 19.19
CA SER A 67 -5.77 21.06 18.26
C SER A 67 -6.98 20.49 19.00
N GLY A 68 -6.75 19.76 20.10
CA GLY A 68 -7.80 19.18 20.93
C GLY A 68 -8.76 20.24 21.52
N ARG A 69 -8.21 21.37 21.98
CA ARG A 69 -9.04 22.49 22.40
C ARG A 69 -9.92 23.03 21.28
N LYS A 70 -9.34 23.24 20.09
CA LYS A 70 -10.10 23.73 18.92
C LYS A 70 -11.19 22.77 18.48
N THR A 71 -10.92 21.45 18.47
CA THR A 71 -11.92 20.44 18.09
C THR A 71 -13.04 20.35 19.11
N LEU A 72 -12.72 20.39 20.40
CA LEU A 72 -13.71 20.30 21.47
C LEU A 72 -14.69 21.48 21.44
N PHE A 73 -14.15 22.72 21.38
CA PHE A 73 -14.97 23.94 21.35
C PHE A 73 -15.54 24.26 19.96
N GLY A 74 -14.96 23.71 18.90
CA GLY A 74 -15.47 23.83 17.53
C GLY A 74 -16.57 22.82 17.17
N GLY A 75 -16.96 21.95 18.09
CA GLY A 75 -18.02 20.95 17.87
C GLY A 75 -17.63 19.81 16.90
N VAL A 76 -16.34 19.67 16.57
CA VAL A 76 -15.86 18.60 15.71
C VAL A 76 -15.40 17.42 16.56
N PRO A 77 -16.07 16.25 16.48
CA PRO A 77 -15.66 15.08 17.24
C PRO A 77 -14.32 14.53 16.74
N ALA A 78 -13.28 14.67 17.55
CA ALA A 78 -11.96 14.15 17.27
C ALA A 78 -11.29 13.60 18.54
N MET A 79 -10.43 12.59 18.41
CA MET A 79 -9.74 11.98 19.57
C MET A 79 -8.78 12.96 20.28
N GLU A 80 -8.27 13.97 19.58
CA GLU A 80 -7.48 15.06 20.17
C GLU A 80 -8.27 15.82 21.25
N GLY A 81 -9.59 15.96 21.09
CA GLY A 81 -10.46 16.58 22.10
C GLY A 81 -10.50 15.76 23.40
N LEU A 82 -10.59 14.43 23.30
CA LEU A 82 -10.53 13.54 24.47
C LEU A 82 -9.16 13.64 25.16
N VAL A 83 -8.07 13.65 24.41
CA VAL A 83 -6.72 13.83 24.96
C VAL A 83 -6.61 15.15 25.75
N PHE A 84 -7.13 16.25 25.20
CA PHE A 84 -7.12 17.55 25.88
C PHE A 84 -7.87 17.47 27.23
N VAL A 85 -9.06 16.88 27.24
CA VAL A 85 -9.84 16.72 28.48
C VAL A 85 -9.13 15.82 29.48
N CYS A 86 -8.56 14.69 29.04
CA CYS A 86 -7.77 13.80 29.88
C CYS A 86 -6.57 14.54 30.52
N CYS A 87 -5.89 15.40 29.74
CA CYS A 87 -4.77 16.19 30.27
C CYS A 87 -5.22 17.19 31.36
N VAL A 88 -6.29 17.93 31.09
CA VAL A 88 -6.80 18.90 32.06
C VAL A 88 -7.31 18.18 33.32
N ALA A 89 -8.17 17.20 33.17
CA ALA A 89 -8.71 16.44 34.30
C ALA A 89 -7.61 15.72 35.08
N GLY A 90 -6.63 15.15 34.39
CA GLY A 90 -5.49 14.43 34.98
C GLY A 90 -4.58 15.34 35.79
N ILE A 91 -4.26 16.56 35.32
CA ILE A 91 -3.46 17.54 36.08
C ILE A 91 -4.21 17.98 37.35
N ILE A 92 -5.47 18.37 37.20
CA ILE A 92 -6.30 18.82 38.34
C ILE A 92 -6.42 17.69 39.38
N SER A 93 -6.73 16.49 38.92
CA SER A 93 -6.84 15.31 39.78
C SER A 93 -5.53 15.01 40.51
N SER A 94 -4.40 15.06 39.83
CA SER A 94 -3.10 14.77 40.43
C SER A 94 -2.74 15.78 41.52
N VAL A 95 -3.09 17.06 41.34
CA VAL A 95 -2.89 18.10 42.35
C VAL A 95 -3.81 17.86 43.56
N ILE A 96 -5.10 17.61 43.35
CA ILE A 96 -6.09 17.34 44.41
C ILE A 96 -5.64 16.10 45.22
N VAL A 97 -5.29 15.00 44.57
CA VAL A 97 -4.83 13.77 45.24
C VAL A 97 -3.56 14.01 46.02
N SER A 98 -2.62 14.76 45.47
CA SER A 98 -1.35 15.09 46.17
C SER A 98 -1.60 15.91 47.44
N VAL A 99 -2.45 16.92 47.41
CA VAL A 99 -2.84 17.70 48.58
C VAL A 99 -3.52 16.84 49.64
N ASN A 100 -4.48 16.01 49.25
CA ASN A 100 -5.17 15.09 50.17
C ASN A 100 -4.24 14.01 50.73
N ALA A 101 -3.25 13.56 49.96
CA ALA A 101 -2.25 12.60 50.43
C ALA A 101 -1.32 13.19 51.49
N VAL A 102 -0.96 14.49 51.36
CA VAL A 102 -0.19 15.22 52.41
C VAL A 102 -0.96 15.23 53.71
N HIS A 103 -2.26 15.48 53.67
CA HIS A 103 -3.14 15.47 54.85
C HIS A 103 -3.54 14.06 55.33
N GLY A 104 -3.11 13.01 54.67
CA GLY A 104 -3.38 11.62 55.09
C GLY A 104 -4.77 11.04 54.69
N PHE A 105 -5.59 11.79 53.94
CA PHE A 105 -6.93 11.37 53.55
C PHE A 105 -6.93 10.34 52.42
N ILE A 106 -5.93 10.36 51.52
CA ILE A 106 -5.82 9.47 50.36
C ILE A 106 -4.36 8.99 50.23
N SER A 107 -4.17 7.78 49.70
CA SER A 107 -2.82 7.30 49.37
C SER A 107 -2.17 8.12 48.28
N SER A 108 -0.92 8.52 48.45
CA SER A 108 -0.10 9.20 47.44
C SER A 108 0.13 8.34 46.17
N ALA A 109 -0.02 7.00 46.27
CA ALA A 109 0.06 6.10 45.14
C ALA A 109 -1.07 6.32 44.09
N ALA A 110 -2.17 6.95 44.47
CA ALA A 110 -3.29 7.23 43.56
C ALA A 110 -3.06 8.47 42.65
N ALA A 111 -1.95 9.22 42.82
CA ALA A 111 -1.67 10.40 42.00
C ALA A 111 -1.55 10.03 40.51
N GLY A 112 -2.22 10.80 39.65
CA GLY A 112 -2.36 10.54 38.22
C GLY A 112 -1.24 11.05 37.32
N PHE A 113 -0.09 11.49 37.88
CA PHE A 113 1.03 12.05 37.07
C PHE A 113 1.63 11.02 36.09
N ALA A 114 1.85 9.77 36.52
CA ALA A 114 2.43 8.74 35.69
C ALA A 114 1.49 8.32 34.53
N PRO A 115 0.21 7.98 34.72
CA PRO A 115 -0.66 7.64 33.62
C PRO A 115 -0.87 8.80 32.66
N LEU A 116 -0.89 10.05 33.15
CA LEU A 116 -0.95 11.22 32.30
C LEU A 116 0.32 11.36 31.44
N ALA A 117 1.49 11.13 31.99
CA ALA A 117 2.75 11.16 31.24
C ALA A 117 2.78 10.08 30.15
N VAL A 118 2.33 8.85 30.45
CA VAL A 118 2.23 7.76 29.46
C VAL A 118 1.24 8.11 28.37
N LEU A 119 0.07 8.64 28.69
CA LEU A 119 -0.93 9.07 27.72
C LEU A 119 -0.37 10.16 26.79
N VAL A 120 0.27 11.20 27.36
CA VAL A 120 0.87 12.28 26.58
C VAL A 120 2.04 11.77 25.73
N PHE A 121 2.85 10.88 26.26
CA PHE A 121 3.94 10.26 25.50
C PHE A 121 3.42 9.42 24.31
N THR A 122 2.37 8.64 24.48
CA THR A 122 1.76 7.88 23.36
C THR A 122 1.23 8.81 22.27
N VAL A 123 0.70 9.98 22.65
CA VAL A 123 0.27 11.00 21.71
C VAL A 123 1.46 11.66 21.00
N LEU A 124 2.58 11.90 21.69
CA LEU A 124 3.81 12.40 21.07
C LEU A 124 4.39 11.39 20.07
N VAL A 125 4.38 10.11 20.40
CA VAL A 125 4.75 9.02 19.47
C VAL A 125 3.86 9.05 18.22
N ASN A 126 2.54 9.21 18.40
CA ASN A 126 1.61 9.34 17.27
C ASN A 126 1.96 10.55 16.38
N CYS A 127 2.25 11.70 16.97
CA CYS A 127 2.64 12.90 16.22
C CYS A 127 3.96 12.70 15.46
N TYR A 128 4.95 12.09 16.12
CA TYR A 128 6.23 11.80 15.49
C TYR A 128 6.07 10.92 14.25
N PHE A 129 5.31 9.82 14.34
CA PHE A 129 5.05 8.95 13.20
C PHE A 129 4.14 9.61 12.16
N LYS A 130 3.23 10.49 12.55
CA LYS A 130 2.40 11.26 11.61
C LYS A 130 3.24 12.26 10.81
N GLN A 131 4.23 12.91 11.43
CA GLN A 131 5.14 13.86 10.78
C GLN A 131 6.17 13.17 9.87
N ASN A 132 6.70 12.01 10.29
CA ASN A 132 7.67 11.22 9.54
C ASN A 132 7.02 10.26 8.53
N ARG A 133 5.78 10.48 8.12
CA ARG A 133 5.17 9.76 6.99
C ARG A 133 5.98 10.07 5.74
N LEU A 134 6.69 9.05 5.27
CA LEU A 134 7.53 9.13 4.10
C LEU A 134 6.68 9.53 2.86
N ASN A 135 6.97 10.70 2.28
CA ASN A 135 6.61 11.12 0.92
C ASN A 135 5.15 11.11 0.47
N PHE A 136 4.18 11.37 1.35
CA PHE A 136 2.91 11.90 0.86
C PHE A 136 3.10 13.39 0.52
N ASN A 137 2.69 13.81 -0.68
CA ASN A 137 2.75 15.21 -1.10
C ASN A 137 2.18 16.11 0.01
N ALA A 138 2.91 17.16 0.34
CA ALA A 138 2.58 18.08 1.43
C ALA A 138 1.17 18.73 1.29
N ALA A 139 0.58 18.73 0.10
CA ALA A 139 -0.77 19.20 -0.16
C ALA A 139 -1.89 18.34 0.48
N GLU A 140 -1.64 17.05 0.76
CA GLU A 140 -2.59 16.17 1.47
C GLU A 140 -2.26 15.99 2.97
N ALA A 141 -1.17 16.58 3.45
CA ALA A 141 -0.86 16.64 4.88
C ALA A 141 -1.84 17.54 5.67
N ASP A 142 -2.64 18.33 4.97
CA ASP A 142 -3.75 19.07 5.53
C ASP A 142 -5.05 18.23 5.41
N ASP A 143 -5.06 17.03 6.00
CA ASP A 143 -6.29 16.45 6.50
C ASP A 143 -6.76 17.44 7.57
N GLY A 144 -7.50 18.45 7.14
CA GLY A 144 -8.25 19.33 8.01
C GLY A 144 -8.96 18.45 9.02
N ILE A 145 -9.17 18.94 10.23
CA ILE A 145 -9.78 18.21 11.35
C ILE A 145 -10.98 17.41 10.82
N THR A 146 -10.71 16.17 10.37
CA THR A 146 -11.76 15.28 9.85
C THR A 146 -12.48 14.72 11.05
N ALA A 147 -13.80 14.91 11.08
CA ALA A 147 -14.66 14.29 12.08
C ALA A 147 -14.45 12.77 12.07
N ASP A 148 -13.92 12.24 13.17
CA ASP A 148 -13.73 10.81 13.35
C ASP A 148 -15.07 10.21 13.81
N LYS A 149 -15.69 9.39 12.96
CA LYS A 149 -16.98 8.74 13.28
C LYS A 149 -16.91 7.94 14.59
N THR A 150 -15.77 7.33 14.88
CA THR A 150 -15.56 6.57 16.11
C THR A 150 -15.44 7.51 17.31
N ALA A 151 -14.74 8.65 17.16
CA ALA A 151 -14.65 9.66 18.19
C ALA A 151 -16.01 10.29 18.51
N ALA A 152 -16.86 10.48 17.52
CA ALA A 152 -18.21 11.02 17.70
C ALA A 152 -19.06 10.18 18.66
N PHE A 153 -18.83 8.87 18.69
CA PHE A 153 -19.54 7.95 19.59
C PHE A 153 -18.78 7.75 20.92
N VAL A 154 -17.48 7.51 20.86
CA VAL A 154 -16.65 7.15 22.03
C VAL A 154 -16.54 8.32 23.00
N LEU A 155 -16.37 9.54 22.52
CA LEU A 155 -16.15 10.71 23.35
C LEU A 155 -17.34 10.97 24.33
N PRO A 156 -18.59 11.08 23.89
CA PRO A 156 -19.72 11.26 24.79
C PRO A 156 -19.95 10.04 25.69
N ALA A 157 -19.73 8.81 25.20
CA ALA A 157 -19.90 7.60 26.00
C ALA A 157 -18.90 7.52 27.16
N VAL A 158 -17.64 7.82 26.91
CA VAL A 158 -16.58 7.87 27.96
C VAL A 158 -16.87 8.97 28.98
N PHE A 159 -17.32 10.13 28.53
CA PHE A 159 -17.72 11.22 29.43
C PHE A 159 -18.88 10.84 30.34
N ALA A 160 -19.92 10.25 29.74
CA ALA A 160 -21.09 9.79 30.50
C ALA A 160 -20.71 8.73 31.54
N LEU A 161 -19.87 7.76 31.16
CA LEU A 161 -19.37 6.73 32.06
C LEU A 161 -18.53 7.31 33.19
N ALA A 162 -17.61 8.24 32.89
CA ALA A 162 -16.76 8.88 33.88
C ALA A 162 -17.57 9.70 34.88
N LEU A 163 -18.55 10.45 34.40
CA LEU A 163 -19.43 11.26 35.23
C LEU A 163 -20.32 10.37 36.11
N ALA A 164 -20.94 9.33 35.53
CA ALA A 164 -21.77 8.37 36.25
C ALA A 164 -20.97 7.68 37.37
N ALA A 165 -19.74 7.22 37.07
CA ALA A 165 -18.87 6.61 38.08
C ALA A 165 -18.51 7.59 39.20
N ALA A 166 -18.15 8.83 38.86
CA ALA A 166 -17.82 9.86 39.86
C ALA A 166 -19.00 10.20 40.77
N LEU A 167 -20.20 10.38 40.19
CA LEU A 167 -21.42 10.66 40.96
C LEU A 167 -21.82 9.46 41.84
N SER A 168 -21.70 8.24 41.37
CA SER A 168 -21.99 7.03 42.15
C SER A 168 -21.16 6.99 43.44
N TRP A 169 -19.84 7.25 43.33
CA TRP A 169 -18.95 7.25 44.49
C TRP A 169 -19.13 8.46 45.39
N TRP A 170 -19.57 9.60 44.81
CA TRP A 170 -19.96 10.78 45.61
C TRP A 170 -21.15 10.48 46.50
N PHE A 171 -22.22 9.90 45.92
CA PHE A 171 -23.42 9.51 46.67
C PHE A 171 -23.17 8.37 47.67
N TYR A 172 -22.15 7.52 47.39
CA TYR A 172 -21.74 6.48 48.33
C TYR A 172 -20.98 7.04 49.55
N GLY A 173 -20.68 8.31 49.57
CA GLY A 173 -20.11 8.99 50.74
C GLY A 173 -18.57 9.05 50.80
N LEU A 174 -17.84 8.69 49.73
CA LEU A 174 -16.35 8.72 49.70
C LEU A 174 -15.77 10.11 49.51
N GLY A 175 -16.58 11.12 49.28
CA GLY A 175 -16.16 12.53 49.20
C GLY A 175 -15.67 12.97 47.82
N ALA A 176 -15.54 14.28 47.65
CA ALA A 176 -15.24 14.90 46.35
C ALA A 176 -13.88 14.51 45.75
N ALA A 177 -12.87 14.33 46.58
CA ALA A 177 -11.52 14.02 46.12
C ALA A 177 -11.45 12.62 45.45
N VAL A 178 -12.12 11.63 46.04
CA VAL A 178 -12.20 10.27 45.49
C VAL A 178 -13.01 10.24 44.18
N SER A 179 -14.15 10.93 44.18
CA SER A 179 -15.01 11.02 42.98
C SER A 179 -14.28 11.68 41.82
N TRP A 180 -13.53 12.74 42.06
CA TRP A 180 -12.71 13.41 41.05
C TRP A 180 -11.58 12.51 40.52
N GLN A 181 -10.94 11.75 41.41
CA GLN A 181 -9.90 10.79 41.03
C GLN A 181 -10.46 9.67 40.15
N VAL A 182 -11.63 9.14 40.48
CA VAL A 182 -12.30 8.12 39.66
C VAL A 182 -12.65 8.68 38.29
N LEU A 183 -13.22 9.90 38.23
CA LEU A 183 -13.54 10.57 36.96
C LEU A 183 -12.30 10.67 36.06
N SER A 184 -11.19 11.20 36.57
CA SER A 184 -9.96 11.36 35.80
C SER A 184 -9.35 10.01 35.40
N SER A 185 -9.40 9.00 36.28
CA SER A 185 -8.89 7.64 35.98
C SER A 185 -9.68 6.96 34.87
N VAL A 186 -11.00 7.09 34.86
CA VAL A 186 -11.86 6.55 33.80
C VAL A 186 -11.59 7.24 32.46
N LEU A 187 -11.46 8.57 32.46
CA LEU A 187 -11.12 9.35 31.26
C LEU A 187 -9.78 8.91 30.68
N MET A 188 -8.74 8.77 31.51
CA MET A 188 -7.40 8.33 31.05
C MET A 188 -7.40 6.87 30.59
N ALA A 189 -8.15 5.99 31.31
CA ALA A 189 -8.25 4.57 31.01
C ALA A 189 -8.92 4.28 29.66
N ALA A 190 -9.74 5.19 29.13
CA ALA A 190 -10.33 5.09 27.81
C ALA A 190 -9.30 4.96 26.67
N GLY A 191 -8.01 5.23 26.95
CA GLY A 191 -6.91 4.90 26.05
C GLY A 191 -6.84 5.71 24.77
N ALA A 192 -7.23 7.00 24.81
CA ALA A 192 -7.24 7.89 23.64
C ALA A 192 -5.92 7.88 22.85
N GLY A 193 -4.77 7.84 23.54
CA GLY A 193 -3.44 7.78 22.91
C GLY A 193 -3.23 6.49 22.12
N ALA A 194 -3.62 5.34 22.67
CA ALA A 194 -3.51 4.06 22.00
C ALA A 194 -4.44 3.97 20.78
N PHE A 195 -5.65 4.51 20.88
CA PHE A 195 -6.58 4.58 19.74
C PHE A 195 -5.99 5.40 18.58
N MET A 196 -5.37 6.55 18.86
CA MET A 196 -4.69 7.35 17.84
C MET A 196 -3.53 6.60 17.19
N LEU A 197 -2.74 5.82 17.96
CA LEU A 197 -1.68 4.97 17.42
C LEU A 197 -2.21 3.86 16.52
N GLY A 198 -3.41 3.35 16.80
CA GLY A 198 -4.05 2.23 16.10
C GLY A 198 -4.17 2.44 14.59
N ASN A 199 -4.35 3.68 14.15
CA ASN A 199 -4.39 4.05 12.74
C ASN A 199 -3.03 4.51 12.22
N THR A 200 -2.30 5.31 12.98
CA THR A 200 -1.06 5.94 12.49
C THR A 200 0.07 4.94 12.25
N LEU A 201 0.29 4.00 13.18
CA LEU A 201 1.39 3.04 13.09
C LEU A 201 1.25 2.06 11.91
N PRO A 202 0.08 1.46 11.63
CA PRO A 202 -0.07 0.60 10.47
C PRO A 202 0.24 1.32 9.15
N TYR A 203 -0.22 2.56 8.97
CA TYR A 203 0.10 3.36 7.79
C TYR A 203 1.60 3.60 7.65
N TYR A 204 2.28 3.97 8.74
CA TYR A 204 3.72 4.18 8.71
C TYR A 204 4.48 2.93 8.29
N PHE A 205 4.18 1.77 8.90
CA PHE A 205 4.85 0.51 8.57
C PHE A 205 4.49 -0.01 7.16
N ALA A 206 3.25 0.21 6.70
CA ALA A 206 2.86 -0.12 5.34
C ALA A 206 3.65 0.68 4.30
N LEU A 207 3.82 1.99 4.52
CA LEU A 207 4.62 2.83 3.64
C LEU A 207 6.11 2.48 3.66
N GLN A 208 6.65 2.14 4.81
CA GLN A 208 8.02 1.66 4.93
C GLN A 208 8.23 0.33 4.20
N ASN A 209 7.27 -0.61 4.28
CA ASN A 209 7.30 -1.86 3.52
C ASN A 209 7.25 -1.58 2.00
N ALA A 210 6.34 -0.71 1.57
CA ALA A 210 6.23 -0.31 0.17
C ALA A 210 7.55 0.26 -0.36
N GLN A 211 8.19 1.16 0.39
CA GLN A 211 9.47 1.75 0.04
C GLN A 211 10.60 0.71 -0.03
N ASN A 212 10.64 -0.22 0.91
CA ASN A 212 11.63 -1.31 0.91
C ASN A 212 11.47 -2.24 -0.30
N LYS A 213 10.25 -2.34 -0.85
CA LYS A 213 9.93 -3.12 -2.05
C LYS A 213 9.89 -2.28 -3.33
N ASN A 214 10.49 -1.08 -3.32
CA ASN A 214 10.64 -0.19 -4.47
C ASN A 214 9.33 0.30 -5.11
N TYR A 215 8.23 0.40 -4.36
CA TYR A 215 7.03 1.06 -4.85
C TYR A 215 6.53 2.16 -3.91
N LEU A 216 5.92 3.19 -4.49
CA LEU A 216 5.49 4.38 -3.78
C LEU A 216 4.03 4.68 -4.09
N PHE A 217 3.24 4.94 -3.05
CA PHE A 217 1.89 5.48 -3.19
C PHE A 217 1.95 7.00 -3.21
N GLU A 218 1.22 7.62 -4.12
CA GLU A 218 1.16 9.07 -4.24
C GLU A 218 0.49 9.72 -3.03
N ASN A 219 -0.57 9.10 -2.51
CA ASN A 219 -1.35 9.62 -1.40
C ASN A 219 -2.04 8.51 -0.57
N LYS A 220 -2.66 8.89 0.56
CA LYS A 220 -3.38 7.98 1.44
C LYS A 220 -4.63 7.37 0.78
N LYS A 221 -5.30 8.12 -0.11
CA LYS A 221 -6.47 7.63 -0.83
C LYS A 221 -6.08 6.49 -1.75
N THR A 222 -4.99 6.66 -2.53
CA THR A 222 -4.43 5.63 -3.40
C THR A 222 -4.12 4.35 -2.62
N LEU A 223 -3.45 4.47 -1.46
CA LEU A 223 -3.14 3.32 -0.60
C LEU A 223 -4.41 2.60 -0.14
N ASN A 224 -5.46 3.34 0.23
CA ASN A 224 -6.73 2.75 0.66
C ASN A 224 -7.55 2.15 -0.49
N SER A 225 -7.53 2.78 -1.66
CA SER A 225 -8.29 2.36 -2.84
C SER A 225 -7.66 1.17 -3.55
N SER A 226 -6.33 0.99 -3.43
CA SER A 226 -5.61 -0.13 -4.08
C SER A 226 -6.21 -1.51 -3.77
N ARG A 227 -6.71 -1.75 -2.56
CA ARG A 227 -7.37 -3.02 -2.22
C ARG A 227 -8.71 -3.27 -2.92
N LYS A 228 -9.31 -2.22 -3.48
CA LYS A 228 -10.61 -2.26 -4.15
C LYS A 228 -10.47 -2.47 -5.65
N ILE A 229 -9.24 -2.45 -6.17
CA ILE A 229 -8.99 -2.66 -7.61
C ILE A 229 -9.61 -3.98 -8.02
N SER A 230 -10.55 -3.90 -8.97
CA SER A 230 -11.25 -5.04 -9.55
C SER A 230 -10.83 -5.30 -10.99
N MET A 231 -10.20 -4.31 -11.64
CA MET A 231 -9.72 -4.41 -13.01
C MET A 231 -8.35 -3.73 -13.15
N ALA A 232 -7.43 -4.40 -13.84
CA ALA A 232 -6.12 -3.88 -14.22
C ALA A 232 -6.02 -3.82 -15.75
N VAL A 233 -5.82 -2.63 -16.29
CA VAL A 233 -5.73 -2.36 -17.72
C VAL A 233 -4.28 -2.14 -18.10
N PHE A 234 -3.80 -2.88 -19.10
CA PHE A 234 -2.44 -2.82 -19.63
C PHE A 234 -2.46 -2.40 -21.10
N ASP A 235 -1.47 -1.64 -21.50
CA ASP A 235 -1.20 -1.39 -22.90
C ASP A 235 -0.55 -2.62 -23.58
N GLU A 236 -0.75 -2.79 -24.88
CA GLU A 236 -0.17 -3.90 -25.67
C GLU A 236 1.36 -3.99 -25.53
N SER A 237 2.06 -2.87 -25.32
CA SER A 237 3.51 -2.82 -25.15
C SER A 237 4.04 -3.66 -23.97
N PHE A 238 3.20 -4.04 -23.03
CA PHE A 238 3.57 -4.95 -21.95
C PHE A 238 3.59 -6.42 -22.41
N ALA A 239 2.69 -6.78 -23.31
CA ALA A 239 2.55 -8.12 -23.87
C ALA A 239 3.49 -8.36 -25.05
N ALA A 240 3.79 -7.31 -25.83
CA ALA A 240 4.74 -7.38 -26.93
C ALA A 240 6.16 -7.46 -26.38
N GLY A 241 6.90 -8.49 -26.79
CA GLY A 241 8.33 -8.60 -26.55
C GLY A 241 9.12 -7.80 -27.57
N SER A 242 10.42 -7.65 -27.38
CA SER A 242 11.31 -7.05 -28.35
C SER A 242 11.66 -8.05 -29.47
N GLY A 243 11.29 -7.73 -30.71
CA GLY A 243 11.63 -8.52 -31.89
C GLY A 243 10.55 -9.48 -32.36
N VAL A 244 10.93 -10.35 -33.29
CA VAL A 244 10.06 -11.33 -33.93
C VAL A 244 10.56 -12.75 -33.62
N GLU A 245 9.68 -13.73 -33.66
CA GLU A 245 10.00 -15.16 -33.48
C GLU A 245 9.38 -15.98 -34.59
N ILE A 246 9.96 -17.14 -34.92
CA ILE A 246 9.35 -18.13 -35.80
C ILE A 246 8.25 -18.82 -34.99
N THR A 247 7.03 -18.72 -35.46
CA THR A 247 5.85 -19.29 -34.77
C THR A 247 5.41 -20.61 -35.33
N ASP A 248 5.49 -20.78 -36.64
CA ASP A 248 5.06 -22.01 -37.31
C ASP A 248 5.98 -22.30 -38.50
N ILE A 249 6.22 -23.57 -38.76
CA ILE A 249 6.96 -24.08 -39.91
C ILE A 249 6.09 -25.13 -40.59
N ILE A 250 5.71 -24.87 -41.83
CA ILE A 250 4.87 -25.77 -42.63
C ILE A 250 5.70 -26.27 -43.81
N THR A 251 6.05 -27.52 -43.78
CA THR A 251 6.89 -28.16 -44.82
C THR A 251 6.04 -28.70 -45.97
N ALA A 252 6.57 -28.59 -47.19
CA ALA A 252 5.92 -29.16 -48.41
C ALA A 252 6.74 -30.28 -49.02
N ALA A 253 8.01 -30.07 -49.31
CA ALA A 253 8.86 -30.99 -50.05
C ALA A 253 10.19 -31.34 -49.36
N VAL A 254 10.49 -30.72 -48.20
CA VAL A 254 11.75 -30.91 -47.47
C VAL A 254 11.47 -31.07 -45.98
N SER A 255 12.46 -31.53 -45.22
CA SER A 255 12.38 -31.52 -43.76
C SER A 255 12.45 -30.11 -43.20
N GLU A 256 11.93 -29.94 -41.98
CA GLU A 256 11.98 -28.66 -41.26
C GLU A 256 13.41 -28.11 -41.14
N ALA A 257 14.38 -28.96 -40.78
CA ALA A 257 15.77 -28.61 -40.70
C ALA A 257 16.36 -28.08 -42.02
N GLN A 258 15.99 -28.72 -43.14
CA GLN A 258 16.42 -28.28 -44.46
C GLN A 258 15.77 -26.94 -44.85
N LEU A 259 14.49 -26.75 -44.53
CA LEU A 259 13.77 -25.51 -44.80
C LEU A 259 14.38 -24.34 -44.03
N LEU A 260 14.68 -24.55 -42.74
CA LEU A 260 15.34 -23.55 -41.89
C LEU A 260 16.75 -23.25 -42.36
N ALA A 261 17.55 -24.26 -42.72
CA ALA A 261 18.91 -24.07 -43.21
C ALA A 261 18.93 -23.24 -44.50
N LEU A 262 18.04 -23.52 -45.44
CA LEU A 262 17.90 -22.77 -46.70
C LEU A 262 17.47 -21.33 -46.44
N ALA A 263 16.44 -21.12 -45.57
CA ALA A 263 15.95 -19.79 -45.23
C ALA A 263 17.03 -18.95 -44.53
N ALA A 264 17.75 -19.55 -43.57
CA ALA A 264 18.81 -18.89 -42.82
C ALA A 264 19.95 -18.46 -43.76
N SER A 265 20.37 -19.36 -44.69
CA SER A 265 21.43 -19.04 -45.68
C SER A 265 21.04 -17.90 -46.60
N VAL A 266 19.83 -17.90 -47.13
CA VAL A 266 19.31 -16.84 -47.98
C VAL A 266 19.20 -15.52 -47.21
N ALA A 267 18.69 -15.54 -45.98
CA ALA A 267 18.54 -14.34 -45.17
C ALA A 267 19.88 -13.74 -44.69
N GLU A 268 20.85 -14.59 -44.34
CA GLU A 268 22.21 -14.18 -43.95
C GLU A 268 22.92 -13.48 -45.12
N THR A 269 22.91 -14.11 -46.29
CA THR A 269 23.58 -13.59 -47.49
C THR A 269 22.93 -12.29 -47.99
N ALA A 270 21.61 -12.15 -47.82
CA ALA A 270 20.84 -10.96 -48.20
C ALA A 270 20.89 -9.81 -47.17
N GLY A 271 21.40 -10.03 -45.97
CA GLY A 271 21.28 -9.06 -44.89
C GLY A 271 19.83 -8.77 -44.47
N HIS A 272 18.93 -9.76 -44.60
CA HIS A 272 17.51 -9.58 -44.31
C HIS A 272 17.24 -9.32 -42.81
N PRO A 273 16.25 -8.53 -42.42
CA PRO A 273 15.91 -8.28 -41.01
C PRO A 273 15.69 -9.54 -40.15
N LEU A 274 15.23 -10.66 -40.77
CA LEU A 274 15.01 -11.93 -40.08
C LEU A 274 16.27 -12.81 -39.97
N ARG A 275 17.44 -12.35 -40.41
CA ARG A 275 18.69 -13.16 -40.41
C ARG A 275 19.03 -13.74 -39.06
N GLU A 276 18.96 -12.92 -38.01
CA GLU A 276 19.28 -13.32 -36.62
C GLU A 276 18.32 -14.41 -36.10
N VAL A 277 17.02 -14.23 -36.35
CA VAL A 277 15.99 -15.17 -35.91
C VAL A 277 16.11 -16.51 -36.63
N LEU A 278 16.30 -16.48 -37.97
CA LEU A 278 16.47 -17.67 -38.79
C LEU A 278 17.80 -18.36 -38.47
N LYS A 279 18.90 -17.61 -38.27
CA LYS A 279 20.20 -18.15 -37.88
C LYS A 279 20.15 -18.86 -36.52
N ASN A 280 19.46 -18.27 -35.56
CA ASN A 280 19.29 -18.88 -34.22
C ASN A 280 18.44 -20.16 -34.31
N ALA A 281 17.39 -20.16 -35.13
CA ALA A 281 16.56 -21.35 -35.35
C ALA A 281 17.29 -22.46 -36.14
N ALA A 282 18.23 -22.10 -37.01
CA ALA A 282 19.07 -23.02 -37.75
C ALA A 282 20.41 -23.35 -37.04
N ALA A 283 20.54 -23.03 -35.74
CA ALA A 283 21.76 -23.30 -35.00
C ALA A 283 22.10 -24.81 -34.99
N GLY A 284 23.33 -25.15 -35.34
CA GLY A 284 23.77 -26.53 -35.44
C GLY A 284 23.44 -27.24 -36.78
N LEU A 285 22.74 -26.56 -37.71
CA LEU A 285 22.47 -27.08 -39.02
C LEU A 285 23.56 -26.68 -40.03
N ASN A 286 23.78 -27.48 -41.05
CA ASN A 286 24.72 -27.19 -42.12
C ASN A 286 24.07 -26.21 -43.12
N LEU A 287 24.56 -24.95 -43.14
CA LEU A 287 24.01 -23.88 -43.97
C LEU A 287 24.60 -23.99 -45.40
N PRO A 288 23.77 -24.17 -46.43
CA PRO A 288 24.26 -24.25 -47.81
C PRO A 288 24.78 -22.86 -48.26
N ALA A 289 25.91 -22.84 -48.96
CA ALA A 289 26.45 -21.61 -49.53
C ALA A 289 25.53 -21.02 -50.59
N CYS A 290 25.15 -19.76 -50.43
CA CYS A 290 24.32 -19.03 -51.38
C CYS A 290 25.13 -17.90 -52.05
N SER A 291 24.79 -17.63 -53.31
CA SER A 291 25.39 -16.56 -54.14
C SER A 291 24.31 -15.91 -55.03
N GLY A 292 24.67 -14.83 -55.72
CA GLY A 292 23.76 -14.18 -56.66
C GLY A 292 22.48 -13.65 -56.03
N VAL A 293 22.59 -13.11 -54.79
CA VAL A 293 21.42 -12.63 -54.04
C VAL A 293 20.91 -11.33 -54.64
N VAL A 294 19.62 -11.28 -54.92
CA VAL A 294 18.90 -10.09 -55.39
C VAL A 294 17.70 -9.84 -54.51
N MET A 295 17.62 -8.70 -53.91
CA MET A 295 16.41 -8.24 -53.18
C MET A 295 15.45 -7.64 -54.19
N LEU A 296 14.22 -8.16 -54.18
CA LEU A 296 13.14 -7.74 -55.07
C LEU A 296 11.94 -7.31 -54.23
N ARG A 297 11.00 -6.58 -54.83
CA ARG A 297 9.79 -6.17 -54.14
C ARG A 297 8.97 -7.41 -53.72
N GLY A 298 8.86 -7.64 -52.42
CA GLY A 298 8.11 -8.78 -51.85
C GLY A 298 8.95 -9.99 -51.49
N GLY A 299 10.29 -10.02 -51.79
CA GLY A 299 11.12 -11.15 -51.40
C GLY A 299 12.56 -11.09 -51.89
N ILE A 300 13.24 -12.20 -51.74
CA ILE A 300 14.65 -12.43 -52.08
C ILE A 300 14.75 -13.56 -53.07
N ALA A 301 15.57 -13.39 -54.09
CA ALA A 301 16.01 -14.45 -54.98
C ALA A 301 17.51 -14.70 -54.76
N ALA A 302 17.92 -15.95 -54.67
CA ALA A 302 19.29 -16.38 -54.46
C ALA A 302 19.57 -17.70 -55.17
N GLN A 303 20.82 -17.98 -55.46
CA GLN A 303 21.26 -19.25 -55.94
C GLN A 303 22.03 -20.01 -54.85
N CYS A 304 21.46 -21.09 -54.34
CA CYS A 304 22.09 -21.92 -53.31
C CYS A 304 22.35 -23.31 -53.88
N SER A 305 23.58 -23.80 -53.79
CA SER A 305 23.99 -25.11 -54.32
C SER A 305 23.53 -25.35 -55.78
N ARG A 306 23.70 -24.35 -56.65
CA ARG A 306 23.30 -24.33 -58.09
C ARG A 306 21.77 -24.41 -58.32
N LYS A 307 20.94 -24.23 -57.26
CA LYS A 307 19.48 -24.18 -57.38
C LYS A 307 18.99 -22.77 -57.11
N ASN A 308 18.00 -22.31 -57.88
CA ASN A 308 17.39 -21.02 -57.68
C ASN A 308 16.41 -21.08 -56.52
N ILE A 309 16.68 -20.35 -55.47
CA ILE A 309 15.83 -20.27 -54.26
C ILE A 309 15.12 -18.91 -54.25
N ARG A 310 13.85 -18.88 -53.93
CA ARG A 310 13.12 -17.65 -53.64
C ARG A 310 12.48 -17.72 -52.28
N MET A 311 12.60 -16.64 -51.51
CA MET A 311 11.98 -16.49 -50.20
C MET A 311 11.21 -15.18 -50.17
N GLY A 312 9.92 -15.19 -49.81
CA GLY A 312 9.13 -13.95 -49.74
C GLY A 312 7.62 -14.19 -49.62
N THR A 313 6.85 -13.17 -49.98
CA THR A 313 5.38 -13.23 -49.93
C THR A 313 4.82 -14.21 -50.96
N LEU A 314 3.57 -14.66 -50.73
CA LEU A 314 2.87 -15.56 -51.67
C LEU A 314 2.82 -14.98 -53.09
N ALA A 315 2.52 -13.69 -53.22
CA ALA A 315 2.49 -12.99 -54.51
C ALA A 315 3.83 -13.05 -55.23
N PHE A 316 4.94 -12.84 -54.51
CA PHE A 316 6.30 -12.89 -55.06
C PHE A 316 6.68 -14.30 -55.53
N VAL A 317 6.33 -15.33 -54.76
CA VAL A 317 6.70 -16.72 -55.07
C VAL A 317 5.87 -17.27 -56.24
N ARG A 318 4.59 -16.92 -56.35
CA ARG A 318 3.69 -17.31 -57.44
C ARG A 318 4.13 -16.85 -58.83
N THR A 319 5.02 -15.87 -58.92
CA THR A 319 5.56 -15.44 -60.21
C THR A 319 6.41 -16.52 -60.92
N VAL A 320 6.87 -17.54 -60.16
CA VAL A 320 7.80 -18.55 -60.68
C VAL A 320 7.38 -19.97 -60.28
N ALA A 321 6.70 -20.14 -59.18
CA ALA A 321 6.37 -21.46 -58.62
C ALA A 321 4.86 -21.68 -58.53
N ASP A 322 4.46 -22.92 -58.73
CA ASP A 322 3.08 -23.34 -58.51
C ASP A 322 2.87 -23.65 -57.02
N VAL A 323 2.09 -22.80 -56.36
CA VAL A 323 1.74 -22.97 -54.93
C VAL A 323 0.38 -23.64 -54.82
N PRO A 324 0.32 -24.87 -54.25
CA PRO A 324 -0.95 -25.57 -54.08
C PRO A 324 -1.97 -24.77 -53.30
N ALA A 325 -3.26 -24.89 -53.66
CA ALA A 325 -4.33 -24.12 -53.02
C ALA A 325 -4.44 -24.35 -51.49
N ALA A 326 -4.03 -25.53 -51.02
CA ALA A 326 -3.97 -25.84 -49.60
C ALA A 326 -3.03 -24.88 -48.82
N PHE A 327 -1.86 -24.56 -49.39
CA PHE A 327 -0.90 -23.66 -48.76
C PHE A 327 -1.36 -22.18 -48.80
N ALA A 328 -2.16 -21.82 -49.80
CA ALA A 328 -2.73 -20.45 -49.83
C ALA A 328 -3.77 -20.22 -48.73
N LYS A 329 -4.46 -21.27 -48.27
CA LYS A 329 -5.39 -21.16 -47.11
C LYS A 329 -4.65 -20.88 -45.81
N TYR A 330 -3.46 -21.45 -45.63
CA TYR A 330 -2.66 -21.17 -44.44
C TYR A 330 -2.26 -19.68 -44.31
N GLU A 331 -2.06 -18.99 -45.42
CA GLU A 331 -1.76 -17.54 -45.36
C GLU A 331 -2.89 -16.74 -44.69
N ALA A 332 -4.14 -17.02 -45.07
CA ALA A 332 -5.29 -16.33 -44.50
C ALA A 332 -5.46 -16.63 -42.99
N GLU A 333 -5.15 -17.86 -42.56
CA GLU A 333 -5.18 -18.23 -41.15
C GLU A 333 -4.04 -17.59 -40.37
N LEU A 334 -2.82 -17.59 -40.91
CA LEU A 334 -1.65 -16.95 -40.29
C LEU A 334 -1.83 -15.45 -40.20
N GLN A 335 -2.37 -14.81 -41.24
CA GLN A 335 -2.69 -13.38 -41.23
C GLN A 335 -3.75 -13.03 -40.19
N LYS A 336 -4.78 -13.84 -40.02
CA LYS A 336 -5.76 -13.69 -38.94
C LYS A 336 -5.11 -13.73 -37.56
N GLN A 337 -4.05 -14.51 -37.39
CA GLN A 337 -3.27 -14.58 -36.15
C GLN A 337 -2.21 -13.47 -36.04
N GLY A 338 -2.14 -12.50 -36.98
CA GLY A 338 -1.16 -11.42 -37.01
C GLY A 338 0.25 -11.89 -37.36
N LYS A 339 0.39 -13.06 -37.97
CA LYS A 339 1.66 -13.61 -38.39
C LYS A 339 1.95 -13.30 -39.85
N THR A 340 3.22 -13.14 -40.19
CA THR A 340 3.67 -12.95 -41.58
C THR A 340 4.21 -14.28 -42.13
N ALA A 341 3.65 -14.74 -43.23
CA ALA A 341 4.09 -15.95 -43.88
C ALA A 341 5.16 -15.66 -44.94
N TYR A 342 6.30 -16.33 -44.83
CA TYR A 342 7.38 -16.34 -45.81
C TYR A 342 7.42 -17.67 -46.50
N TYR A 343 7.15 -17.66 -47.81
CA TYR A 343 7.19 -18.84 -48.67
C TYR A 343 8.60 -19.07 -49.19
N LEU A 344 9.06 -20.31 -49.16
CA LEU A 344 10.36 -20.71 -49.71
C LEU A 344 10.16 -21.67 -50.86
N THR A 345 10.79 -21.38 -52.02
CA THR A 345 10.73 -22.26 -53.21
C THR A 345 12.14 -22.59 -53.71
N CYS A 346 12.24 -23.77 -54.34
CA CYS A 346 13.42 -24.20 -55.05
C CYS A 346 13.00 -24.46 -56.51
N GLY A 347 13.41 -23.54 -57.39
CA GLY A 347 12.92 -23.50 -58.78
C GLY A 347 11.38 -23.28 -58.77
N ARG A 348 10.63 -24.21 -59.39
CA ARG A 348 9.17 -24.16 -59.46
C ARG A 348 8.46 -24.84 -58.27
N ASN A 349 9.21 -25.54 -57.41
CA ASN A 349 8.62 -26.36 -56.34
C ASN A 349 8.61 -25.60 -55.02
N LEU A 350 7.45 -25.51 -54.37
CA LEU A 350 7.32 -25.02 -53.00
C LEU A 350 8.06 -25.96 -52.04
N GLN A 351 8.93 -25.41 -51.18
CA GLN A 351 9.62 -26.16 -50.13
C GLN A 351 8.86 -26.11 -48.82
N GLY A 352 8.26 -24.95 -48.49
CA GLY A 352 7.46 -24.74 -47.29
C GLY A 352 7.19 -23.28 -47.00
N ILE A 353 6.59 -23.05 -45.84
CA ILE A 353 6.25 -21.75 -45.30
C ILE A 353 6.90 -21.60 -43.92
N ILE A 354 7.47 -20.47 -43.66
CA ILE A 354 7.95 -20.06 -42.33
C ILE A 354 7.08 -18.89 -41.90
N ALA A 355 6.31 -19.06 -40.85
CA ALA A 355 5.52 -17.98 -40.25
C ALA A 355 6.29 -17.31 -39.14
N VAL A 356 6.27 -15.99 -39.18
CA VAL A 356 6.97 -15.12 -38.21
C VAL A 356 5.95 -14.22 -37.54
N GLY A 357 5.94 -14.22 -36.24
CA GLY A 357 5.08 -13.34 -35.40
C GLY A 357 5.90 -12.47 -34.46
N GLU A 358 5.25 -11.53 -33.85
CA GLU A 358 5.87 -10.77 -32.77
C GLU A 358 6.14 -11.67 -31.57
N LYS A 359 7.29 -11.50 -30.96
CA LYS A 359 7.64 -12.21 -29.73
C LYS A 359 6.72 -11.76 -28.61
N VAL A 360 6.04 -12.71 -27.96
CA VAL A 360 5.17 -12.40 -26.84
C VAL A 360 5.94 -12.50 -25.52
N ASN A 361 5.76 -11.52 -24.65
CA ASN A 361 6.38 -11.49 -23.34
C ASN A 361 5.68 -12.46 -22.37
N THR A 362 6.09 -13.72 -22.38
CA THR A 362 5.56 -14.75 -21.48
C THR A 362 5.95 -14.54 -20.01
N ASN A 363 6.97 -13.72 -19.73
CA ASN A 363 7.38 -13.41 -18.35
C ASN A 363 6.32 -12.61 -17.60
N LEU A 364 5.35 -12.03 -18.29
CA LEU A 364 4.22 -11.33 -17.69
C LEU A 364 3.18 -12.30 -17.05
N ALA A 365 3.09 -13.52 -17.54
CA ALA A 365 2.07 -14.49 -17.11
C ALA A 365 2.02 -14.73 -15.57
N PRO A 366 3.13 -14.90 -14.84
CA PRO A 366 3.09 -15.07 -13.38
C PRO A 366 2.51 -13.86 -12.65
N ALA A 367 2.80 -12.64 -13.14
CA ALA A 367 2.26 -11.40 -12.58
C ALA A 367 0.75 -11.30 -12.80
N LEU A 368 0.28 -11.59 -14.01
CA LEU A 368 -1.16 -11.61 -14.33
C LEU A 368 -1.90 -12.66 -13.51
N GLN A 369 -1.37 -13.89 -13.40
CA GLN A 369 -1.95 -14.94 -12.56
C GLN A 369 -2.03 -14.51 -11.08
N SER A 370 -1.04 -13.76 -10.57
CA SER A 370 -1.05 -13.25 -9.20
C SER A 370 -2.17 -12.23 -8.98
N LEU A 371 -2.47 -11.39 -9.98
CA LEU A 371 -3.60 -10.46 -9.97
C LEU A 371 -4.94 -11.20 -10.06
N GLN A 372 -5.06 -12.16 -10.98
CA GLN A 372 -6.26 -12.99 -11.15
C GLN A 372 -6.62 -13.77 -9.89
N LYS A 373 -5.62 -14.33 -9.18
CA LYS A 373 -5.81 -14.98 -7.85
C LYS A 373 -6.35 -14.03 -6.78
N LEU A 374 -6.14 -12.72 -6.93
CA LEU A 374 -6.73 -11.70 -6.05
C LEU A 374 -8.13 -11.25 -6.50
N GLY A 375 -8.66 -11.83 -7.57
CA GLY A 375 -9.95 -11.45 -8.13
C GLY A 375 -9.90 -10.20 -9.02
N VAL A 376 -8.70 -9.78 -9.43
CA VAL A 376 -8.52 -8.62 -10.32
C VAL A 376 -8.55 -9.11 -11.76
N ARG A 377 -9.48 -8.60 -12.57
CA ARG A 377 -9.56 -8.90 -14.00
C ARG A 377 -8.46 -8.17 -14.75
N THR A 378 -7.74 -8.88 -15.59
CA THR A 378 -6.63 -8.34 -16.39
C THR A 378 -7.09 -8.10 -17.83
N VAL A 379 -6.98 -6.87 -18.30
CA VAL A 379 -7.45 -6.45 -19.63
C VAL A 379 -6.30 -5.83 -20.39
N MET A 380 -6.10 -6.27 -21.63
CA MET A 380 -5.14 -5.64 -22.55
C MET A 380 -5.87 -4.72 -23.52
N PHE A 381 -5.40 -3.49 -23.66
CA PHE A 381 -5.82 -2.54 -24.69
C PHE A 381 -4.78 -2.52 -25.82
N SER A 382 -5.26 -2.56 -27.04
CA SER A 382 -4.44 -2.54 -28.25
C SER A 382 -5.03 -1.59 -29.30
N SER A 383 -4.16 -0.89 -30.00
CA SER A 383 -4.52 -0.14 -31.22
C SER A 383 -4.44 -0.99 -32.49
N GLY A 384 -3.86 -2.20 -32.39
CA GLY A 384 -3.68 -3.12 -33.50
C GLY A 384 -4.95 -3.84 -33.91
N ALA A 385 -4.86 -4.59 -35.03
CA ALA A 385 -5.94 -5.39 -35.57
C ALA A 385 -6.41 -6.45 -34.56
N LYS A 386 -7.72 -6.67 -34.47
CA LYS A 386 -8.39 -7.51 -33.48
C LYS A 386 -7.76 -8.89 -33.32
N HIS A 387 -7.60 -9.63 -34.41
CA HIS A 387 -7.08 -11.01 -34.37
C HIS A 387 -5.64 -11.09 -33.84
N ARG A 388 -4.77 -10.11 -34.23
CA ARG A 388 -3.40 -10.01 -33.74
C ARG A 388 -3.37 -9.73 -32.24
N ALA A 389 -4.16 -8.75 -31.78
CA ALA A 389 -4.22 -8.39 -30.38
C ALA A 389 -4.77 -9.54 -29.51
N GLU A 390 -5.82 -10.23 -29.96
CA GLU A 390 -6.39 -11.40 -29.28
C GLU A 390 -5.37 -12.54 -29.15
N TYR A 391 -4.57 -12.80 -30.20
CA TYR A 391 -3.50 -13.80 -30.16
C TYR A 391 -2.43 -13.42 -29.12
N ILE A 392 -1.92 -12.18 -29.16
CA ILE A 392 -0.90 -11.70 -28.22
C ILE A 392 -1.45 -11.74 -26.78
N GLY A 393 -2.65 -11.24 -26.55
CA GLY A 393 -3.26 -11.17 -25.24
C GLY A 393 -3.52 -12.55 -24.62
N SER A 394 -4.04 -13.50 -25.41
CA SER A 394 -4.26 -14.87 -24.94
C SER A 394 -2.95 -15.59 -24.61
N LYS A 395 -1.93 -15.44 -25.44
CA LYS A 395 -0.60 -16.05 -25.24
C LYS A 395 0.14 -15.43 -24.04
N ALA A 396 -0.08 -14.14 -23.78
CA ALA A 396 0.47 -13.45 -22.60
C ALA A 396 -0.29 -13.79 -21.29
N GLY A 397 -1.53 -14.31 -21.39
CA GLY A 397 -2.33 -14.74 -20.23
C GLY A 397 -3.32 -13.70 -19.69
N PHE A 398 -3.77 -12.73 -20.51
CA PHE A 398 -4.82 -11.79 -20.15
C PHE A 398 -6.21 -12.43 -20.16
N ASP A 399 -7.10 -11.98 -19.27
CA ASP A 399 -8.50 -12.45 -19.23
C ASP A 399 -9.30 -11.92 -20.43
N LYS A 400 -9.01 -10.68 -20.86
CA LYS A 400 -9.70 -10.04 -21.97
C LYS A 400 -8.76 -9.14 -22.75
N THR A 401 -8.95 -9.10 -24.06
CA THR A 401 -8.28 -8.17 -24.97
C THR A 401 -9.32 -7.30 -25.64
N VAL A 402 -9.06 -6.00 -25.73
CA VAL A 402 -9.87 -5.05 -26.50
C VAL A 402 -8.95 -4.38 -27.50
N ALA A 403 -9.24 -4.59 -28.78
CA ALA A 403 -8.42 -4.16 -29.91
C ALA A 403 -9.05 -2.99 -30.66
N GLU A 404 -8.31 -2.44 -31.62
CA GLU A 404 -8.77 -1.35 -32.53
C GLU A 404 -9.15 -0.08 -31.78
N LEU A 405 -8.50 0.18 -30.64
CA LEU A 405 -8.75 1.36 -29.80
C LEU A 405 -7.74 2.46 -30.11
N SER A 406 -8.23 3.64 -30.49
CA SER A 406 -7.38 4.85 -30.44
C SER A 406 -7.04 5.22 -28.99
N VAL A 407 -6.00 6.03 -28.78
CA VAL A 407 -5.57 6.46 -27.44
C VAL A 407 -6.70 7.16 -26.67
N GLU A 408 -7.51 7.94 -27.38
CA GLU A 408 -8.68 8.64 -26.84
C GLU A 408 -9.75 7.64 -26.38
N HIS A 409 -10.10 6.66 -27.24
CA HIS A 409 -11.07 5.62 -26.92
C HIS A 409 -10.61 4.69 -25.79
N GLN A 410 -9.30 4.44 -25.64
CA GLN A 410 -8.77 3.69 -24.49
C GLN A 410 -9.09 4.38 -23.17
N LYS A 411 -8.94 5.72 -23.14
CA LYS A 411 -9.25 6.53 -21.96
C LYS A 411 -10.75 6.54 -21.67
N GLU A 412 -11.58 6.77 -22.68
CA GLU A 412 -13.05 6.76 -22.55
C GLU A 412 -13.57 5.40 -22.07
N LEU A 413 -12.98 4.31 -22.57
CA LEU A 413 -13.38 2.96 -22.17
C LEU A 413 -12.98 2.67 -20.72
N ALA A 414 -11.79 3.10 -20.27
CA ALA A 414 -11.39 3.01 -18.88
C ALA A 414 -12.32 3.80 -17.96
N GLU A 415 -12.74 5.00 -18.36
CA GLU A 415 -13.73 5.81 -17.66
C GLU A 415 -15.11 5.15 -17.62
N THR A 416 -15.50 4.47 -18.72
CA THR A 416 -16.77 3.73 -18.78
C THR A 416 -16.79 2.58 -17.80
N PHE A 417 -15.69 1.82 -17.67
CA PHE A 417 -15.57 0.78 -16.64
C PHE A 417 -15.67 1.35 -15.22
N CYS A 418 -15.14 2.55 -14.99
CA CYS A 418 -15.32 3.23 -13.70
C CYS A 418 -16.78 3.62 -13.45
N ARG A 419 -17.51 4.08 -14.48
CA ARG A 419 -18.93 4.44 -14.36
C ARG A 419 -19.83 3.24 -14.04
N THR A 420 -19.43 2.03 -14.44
CA THR A 420 -20.13 0.78 -14.09
C THR A 420 -19.84 0.30 -12.66
N GLY A 421 -19.08 1.07 -11.87
CA GLY A 421 -18.81 0.76 -10.45
C GLY A 421 -17.49 0.04 -10.19
N GLU A 422 -16.65 -0.14 -11.20
CA GLU A 422 -15.36 -0.81 -11.08
C GLU A 422 -14.26 0.15 -10.56
N PHE A 423 -13.33 -0.38 -9.77
CA PHE A 423 -12.06 0.27 -9.46
C PHE A 423 -11.02 -0.16 -10.49
N VAL A 424 -10.58 0.75 -11.32
CA VAL A 424 -9.69 0.47 -12.45
C VAL A 424 -8.29 0.98 -12.17
N ALA A 425 -7.29 0.12 -12.33
CA ALA A 425 -5.88 0.50 -12.36
C ALA A 425 -5.41 0.50 -13.83
N VAL A 426 -4.97 1.66 -14.32
CA VAL A 426 -4.38 1.79 -15.66
C VAL A 426 -2.88 1.79 -15.53
N ILE A 427 -2.22 0.76 -16.06
CA ILE A 427 -0.80 0.54 -15.95
C ILE A 427 -0.09 1.12 -17.18
N LYS A 428 0.89 2.00 -16.94
CA LYS A 428 1.69 2.66 -17.97
C LYS A 428 3.16 2.57 -17.62
N ARG A 429 4.03 2.59 -18.62
CA ARG A 429 5.45 2.83 -18.43
C ARG A 429 5.69 4.32 -18.21
N CYS A 430 6.60 4.69 -17.31
CA CYS A 430 7.05 6.07 -17.18
C CYS A 430 7.94 6.46 -18.35
N ASP A 431 8.07 7.76 -18.57
CA ASP A 431 8.87 8.30 -19.72
C ASP A 431 10.34 7.89 -19.69
N ASP A 432 10.88 7.57 -18.52
CA ASP A 432 12.23 7.02 -18.33
C ASP A 432 12.36 5.53 -18.73
N GLY A 433 11.26 4.87 -19.08
CA GLY A 433 11.20 3.46 -19.50
C GLY A 433 11.52 2.43 -18.41
N THR A 434 12.00 2.83 -17.24
CA THR A 434 12.46 1.94 -16.18
C THR A 434 11.40 1.70 -15.11
N ALA A 435 10.58 2.71 -14.82
CA ALA A 435 9.53 2.65 -13.81
C ALA A 435 8.15 2.39 -14.43
N LEU A 436 7.27 1.76 -13.65
CA LEU A 436 5.85 1.62 -13.99
C LEU A 436 5.01 2.51 -13.11
N ARG A 437 3.93 3.01 -13.67
CA ARG A 437 2.91 3.78 -12.96
C ARG A 437 1.54 3.14 -13.15
N ALA A 438 0.86 2.89 -12.05
CA ALA A 438 -0.53 2.46 -12.03
C ALA A 438 -1.40 3.62 -11.55
N ASP A 439 -2.14 4.24 -12.45
CA ASP A 439 -3.15 5.26 -12.14
C ASP A 439 -4.44 4.57 -11.68
N ILE A 440 -4.91 4.88 -10.47
CA ILE A 440 -6.09 4.27 -9.88
C ILE A 440 -7.29 5.20 -9.99
N TYR A 441 -8.35 4.68 -10.56
CA TYR A 441 -9.63 5.37 -10.73
C TYR A 441 -10.70 4.66 -9.92
N SER A 442 -11.52 5.45 -9.21
CA SER A 442 -12.70 4.98 -8.48
C SER A 442 -13.95 5.08 -9.33
N PRO A 443 -15.07 4.44 -8.90
CA PRO A 443 -16.37 4.64 -9.51
C PRO A 443 -16.71 6.13 -9.71
N GLY A 444 -17.22 6.47 -10.91
CA GLY A 444 -17.42 7.87 -11.31
C GLY A 444 -16.23 8.50 -12.05
N ALA A 445 -15.22 7.70 -12.42
CA ALA A 445 -14.03 8.12 -13.16
C ALA A 445 -13.17 9.17 -12.41
N VAL A 446 -13.21 9.16 -11.07
CA VAL A 446 -12.39 10.05 -10.25
C VAL A 446 -11.02 9.40 -10.05
N LYS A 447 -9.96 10.12 -10.44
CA LYS A 447 -8.59 9.68 -10.18
C LYS A 447 -8.27 9.81 -8.69
N GLU A 448 -8.03 8.67 -8.04
CA GLU A 448 -7.65 8.61 -6.62
C GLU A 448 -6.14 8.89 -6.40
N GLY A 449 -5.35 8.78 -7.45
CA GLY A 449 -3.90 8.94 -7.44
C GLY A 449 -3.19 7.79 -8.14
N SER A 450 -1.88 7.68 -7.94
CA SER A 450 -1.06 6.67 -8.61
C SER A 450 -0.13 5.90 -7.66
N VAL A 451 0.25 4.69 -8.09
CA VAL A 451 1.32 3.90 -7.49
C VAL A 451 2.46 3.82 -8.48
N VAL A 452 3.67 4.17 -8.06
CA VAL A 452 4.86 4.13 -8.90
C VAL A 452 5.75 2.97 -8.45
N PHE A 453 6.10 2.08 -9.37
CA PHE A 453 6.98 0.93 -9.19
C PHE A 453 8.33 1.25 -9.83
N LYS A 454 9.34 1.55 -9.00
CA LYS A 454 10.67 2.03 -9.45
C LYS A 454 11.47 0.97 -10.21
N ASP A 455 11.22 -0.30 -9.93
CA ASP A 455 11.91 -1.44 -10.56
C ASP A 455 11.20 -1.96 -11.82
N GLY A 456 10.12 -1.33 -12.24
CA GLY A 456 9.37 -1.69 -13.43
C GLY A 456 8.69 -3.06 -13.39
N LYS A 457 8.54 -3.68 -12.21
CA LYS A 457 7.97 -5.03 -12.07
C LYS A 457 6.47 -4.98 -11.87
N VAL A 458 5.74 -5.67 -12.73
CA VAL A 458 4.26 -5.76 -12.66
C VAL A 458 3.80 -6.57 -11.44
N GLU A 459 4.61 -7.54 -10.97
CA GLU A 459 4.33 -8.35 -9.77
C GLU A 459 4.08 -7.50 -8.53
N ASN A 460 4.74 -6.35 -8.45
CA ASN A 460 4.58 -5.42 -7.32
C ASN A 460 3.19 -4.80 -7.22
N LEU A 461 2.40 -4.79 -8.30
CA LEU A 461 0.99 -4.37 -8.24
C LEU A 461 0.16 -5.32 -7.36
N ALA A 462 0.34 -6.63 -7.52
CA ALA A 462 -0.33 -7.62 -6.67
C ALA A 462 0.08 -7.48 -5.19
N GLU A 463 1.37 -7.19 -4.94
CA GLU A 463 1.87 -6.94 -3.59
C GLU A 463 1.30 -5.64 -2.99
N ALA A 464 1.18 -4.57 -3.78
CA ALA A 464 0.56 -3.32 -3.35
C ALA A 464 -0.92 -3.49 -2.96
N ILE A 465 -1.67 -4.29 -3.73
CA ILE A 465 -3.07 -4.64 -3.44
C ILE A 465 -3.17 -5.43 -2.13
N LYS A 466 -2.32 -6.47 -1.95
CA LYS A 466 -2.26 -7.27 -0.71
C LYS A 466 -1.90 -6.42 0.49
N LEU A 467 -0.91 -5.53 0.36
CA LEU A 467 -0.48 -4.64 1.43
C LEU A 467 -1.62 -3.71 1.87
N SER A 468 -2.34 -3.11 0.91
CA SER A 468 -3.52 -2.29 1.18
C SER A 468 -4.60 -3.06 1.94
N GLY A 469 -4.86 -4.31 1.56
CA GLY A 469 -5.80 -5.20 2.25
C GLY A 469 -5.37 -5.54 3.68
N ARG A 470 -4.09 -5.89 3.88
CA ARG A 470 -3.51 -6.16 5.20
C ARG A 470 -3.56 -4.93 6.10
N LEU A 471 -3.23 -3.75 5.56
CA LEU A 471 -3.28 -2.48 6.27
C LEU A 471 -4.67 -2.22 6.84
N GLN A 472 -5.72 -2.30 6.02
CA GLN A 472 -7.09 -2.04 6.45
C GLN A 472 -7.57 -3.04 7.51
N LYS A 473 -7.21 -4.32 7.35
CA LYS A 473 -7.51 -5.35 8.36
C LYS A 473 -6.83 -5.02 9.69
N MET A 474 -5.57 -4.59 9.64
CA MET A 474 -4.78 -4.26 10.82
C MET A 474 -5.29 -3.00 11.53
N CYS A 475 -5.64 -1.94 10.80
CA CYS A 475 -6.28 -0.75 11.37
C CYS A 475 -7.55 -1.13 12.13
N ARG A 476 -8.45 -1.91 11.52
CA ARG A 476 -9.68 -2.38 12.17
C ARG A 476 -9.43 -3.25 13.40
N GLN A 477 -8.41 -4.11 13.37
CA GLN A 477 -8.02 -4.91 14.53
C GLN A 477 -7.51 -4.04 15.67
N ASN A 478 -6.64 -3.07 15.37
CA ASN A 478 -6.11 -2.15 16.35
C ASN A 478 -7.19 -1.25 16.96
N GLU A 479 -8.11 -0.73 16.15
CA GLU A 479 -9.26 0.06 16.61
C GLU A 479 -10.12 -0.75 17.58
N LYS A 480 -10.48 -1.97 17.21
CA LYS A 480 -11.26 -2.87 18.08
C LYS A 480 -10.51 -3.20 19.38
N ALA A 481 -9.21 -3.52 19.28
CA ALA A 481 -8.39 -3.83 20.44
C ALA A 481 -8.25 -2.61 21.38
N ALA A 482 -8.05 -1.42 20.82
CA ALA A 482 -7.99 -0.18 21.60
C ALA A 482 -9.32 0.11 22.29
N LEU A 483 -10.45 -0.06 21.59
CA LEU A 483 -11.78 0.17 22.13
C LEU A 483 -12.09 -0.80 23.27
N TRP A 484 -11.94 -2.11 23.05
CA TRP A 484 -12.26 -3.11 24.07
C TRP A 484 -11.35 -3.02 25.29
N ALA A 485 -10.03 -2.80 25.08
CA ALA A 485 -9.12 -2.57 26.19
C ALA A 485 -9.48 -1.29 26.94
N GLY A 486 -9.82 -0.20 26.24
CA GLY A 486 -10.27 1.04 26.85
C GLY A 486 -11.52 0.88 27.69
N VAL A 487 -12.53 0.14 27.21
CA VAL A 487 -13.75 -0.17 27.96
C VAL A 487 -13.42 -1.00 29.20
N LEU A 488 -12.61 -2.05 29.06
CA LEU A 488 -12.20 -2.90 30.20
C LEU A 488 -11.45 -2.11 31.29
N TRP A 489 -10.50 -1.27 30.89
CA TRP A 489 -9.73 -0.44 31.81
C TRP A 489 -10.60 0.64 32.44
N ALA A 490 -11.50 1.27 31.67
CA ALA A 490 -12.43 2.26 32.19
C ALA A 490 -13.38 1.67 33.22
N PHE A 491 -13.90 0.47 32.99
CA PHE A 491 -14.74 -0.26 33.95
C PHE A 491 -13.94 -0.62 35.22
N GLY A 492 -12.70 -1.11 35.06
CA GLY A 492 -11.81 -1.39 36.19
C GLY A 492 -11.51 -0.14 37.03
N ALA A 493 -11.31 1.01 36.39
CA ALA A 493 -11.08 2.29 37.05
C ALA A 493 -12.35 2.85 37.71
N ALA A 494 -13.54 2.61 37.12
CA ALA A 494 -14.82 3.11 37.61
C ALA A 494 -15.26 2.43 38.91
N CYS A 495 -15.21 1.10 38.98
CA CYS A 495 -15.72 0.35 40.11
C CYS A 495 -14.91 -0.90 40.47
N GLY A 496 -14.33 -1.60 39.48
CA GLY A 496 -13.74 -2.91 39.68
C GLY A 496 -12.59 -2.91 40.68
N TRP A 497 -11.66 -1.99 40.56
CA TRP A 497 -10.51 -1.92 41.47
C TRP A 497 -10.91 -1.57 42.90
N LEU A 498 -11.79 -0.58 43.09
CA LEU A 498 -12.21 -0.11 44.40
C LEU A 498 -13.04 -1.18 45.13
N LEU A 499 -13.90 -1.91 44.40
CA LEU A 499 -14.68 -3.01 44.96
C LEU A 499 -13.83 -4.20 45.38
N LEU A 500 -12.81 -4.56 44.59
CA LEU A 500 -11.94 -5.71 44.84
C LEU A 500 -10.87 -5.42 45.91
N PHE A 501 -10.26 -4.28 45.89
CA PHE A 501 -9.09 -3.96 46.72
C PHE A 501 -9.37 -2.93 47.81
N LYS A 502 -10.56 -2.33 47.83
CA LYS A 502 -10.97 -1.25 48.77
C LYS A 502 -10.00 -0.06 48.79
N THR A 503 -9.26 0.14 47.69
CA THR A 503 -8.30 1.23 47.48
C THR A 503 -8.56 1.88 46.13
N LEU A 504 -8.12 3.11 45.95
CA LEU A 504 -8.12 3.78 44.66
C LEU A 504 -7.10 3.10 43.72
N LEU A 505 -7.41 3.07 42.43
CA LEU A 505 -6.50 2.53 41.41
C LEU A 505 -5.15 3.29 41.46
N PRO A 506 -4.03 2.60 41.75
CA PRO A 506 -2.72 3.25 41.76
C PRO A 506 -2.36 3.82 40.39
N GLY A 507 -1.82 5.03 40.35
CA GLY A 507 -1.46 5.70 39.11
C GLY A 507 -0.46 4.89 38.26
N VAL A 508 0.48 4.20 38.89
CA VAL A 508 1.46 3.35 38.19
C VAL A 508 0.81 2.14 37.50
N VAL A 509 -0.24 1.56 38.10
CA VAL A 509 -0.99 0.43 37.50
C VAL A 509 -1.72 0.91 36.25
N LEU A 510 -2.41 2.05 36.33
CA LEU A 510 -3.06 2.66 35.17
C LEU A 510 -2.03 3.04 34.08
N ALA A 511 -0.87 3.58 34.46
CA ALA A 511 0.23 3.85 33.52
C ALA A 511 0.72 2.59 32.81
N ALA A 512 0.90 1.49 33.55
CA ALA A 512 1.28 0.18 32.98
C ALA A 512 0.22 -0.35 32.02
N MET A 513 -1.07 -0.26 32.34
CA MET A 513 -2.16 -0.65 31.47
C MET A 513 -2.15 0.12 30.14
N LEU A 514 -1.97 1.43 30.17
CA LEU A 514 -1.87 2.28 28.97
C LEU A 514 -0.61 1.95 28.16
N ALA A 515 0.53 1.70 28.80
CA ALA A 515 1.76 1.33 28.14
C ALA A 515 1.66 -0.03 27.43
N ILE A 516 1.07 -1.04 28.09
CA ILE A 516 0.83 -2.38 27.51
C ILE A 516 -0.08 -2.27 26.29
N GLN A 517 -1.15 -1.48 26.37
CA GLN A 517 -2.06 -1.25 25.26
C GLN A 517 -1.35 -0.61 24.06
N ALA A 518 -0.55 0.42 24.28
CA ALA A 518 0.24 1.07 23.22
C ALA A 518 1.28 0.12 22.62
N ALA A 519 1.97 -0.68 23.45
CA ALA A 519 2.95 -1.67 23.01
C ALA A 519 2.29 -2.79 22.18
N ALA A 520 1.12 -3.28 22.58
CA ALA A 520 0.38 -4.29 21.84
C ALA A 520 -0.01 -3.80 20.41
N ILE A 521 -0.47 -2.56 20.29
CA ILE A 521 -0.78 -1.92 19.01
C ILE A 521 0.48 -1.77 18.15
N TRP A 522 1.60 -1.36 18.77
CA TRP A 522 2.87 -1.22 18.06
C TRP A 522 3.37 -2.57 17.53
N LEU A 523 3.38 -3.62 18.36
CA LEU A 523 3.78 -4.97 17.98
C LEU A 523 2.89 -5.55 16.86
N ASN A 524 1.56 -5.36 16.97
CA ASN A 524 0.65 -5.80 15.93
C ASN A 524 0.90 -5.06 14.61
N SER A 525 1.08 -3.74 14.66
CA SER A 525 1.32 -2.90 13.46
C SER A 525 2.65 -3.24 12.77
N ARG A 526 3.70 -3.60 13.54
CA ARG A 526 5.00 -3.98 13.01
C ARG A 526 4.97 -5.22 12.10
N ARG A 527 3.92 -6.05 12.18
CA ARG A 527 3.73 -7.21 11.29
C ARG A 527 3.57 -6.80 9.83
N LEU A 528 3.25 -5.55 9.52
CA LEU A 528 3.19 -5.02 8.16
C LEU A 528 4.57 -4.87 7.49
N LEU A 529 5.66 -4.92 8.23
CA LEU A 529 7.01 -4.92 7.68
C LEU A 529 7.42 -6.27 7.07
N ARG A 530 6.70 -7.33 7.39
CA ARG A 530 6.86 -8.68 6.83
C ARG A 530 5.90 -8.86 5.65
#